data_dde8ad6efadd6c3c1d68ff9017ddb1ba
#
_entry.id   dde8ad6efadd6c3c1d68ff9017ddb1ba
#
_cell.length_a   1.000
_cell.length_b   1.000
_cell.length_c   1.000
_cell.angle_alpha   90.00
_cell.angle_beta   90.00
_cell.angle_gamma   90.00
#
_symmetry.space_group_name_H-M   'P 1'
#
loop_
_entity.id
_entity.type
_entity.pdbx_description
1 polymer ?
#
loop_
_entity_poly.entity_id
_entity_poly.type
_entity_poly.pdbx_seq_one_letter_code
_entity_poly.pdbx_strand_id
1 'polypeptide(L)'
;MQVVEDNDIERDGIVSLLSHDDIEVEAVGTGSEALQVHQQAPVECCVLDLKLPDMSGFELLEQMREAPALRDTPVVVFTGKQLNEDEELKLRAVAKSVVLKDVQSPERLFDETALFLHRVVADLPEPKRRLLERLHASNDVLRNRSVLIVDDDARNIFALTSLLENHEMNVLTATNGRQAIELIEQTPGLSVVLMDIMMPE
;
A
#
# COMPACT_ATOMS: atom_id res chain seq x y z
N MET A 1 -6.79 -16.44 -9.09
CA MET A 1 -6.75 -15.08 -8.48
C MET A 1 -7.86 -14.24 -9.07
N GLN A 2 -8.46 -13.34 -8.28
CA GLN A 2 -9.51 -12.43 -8.79
C GLN A 2 -9.10 -10.95 -8.66
N VAL A 3 -9.49 -10.13 -9.64
CA VAL A 3 -9.34 -8.66 -9.62
C VAL A 3 -10.74 -8.04 -9.78
N VAL A 4 -11.13 -7.16 -8.85
CA VAL A 4 -12.42 -6.46 -8.85
C VAL A 4 -12.14 -4.95 -8.93
N GLU A 5 -12.33 -4.38 -10.12
CA GLU A 5 -12.00 -2.99 -10.46
C GLU A 5 -12.95 -2.51 -11.57
N ASP A 6 -13.65 -1.41 -11.36
CA ASP A 6 -14.64 -0.91 -12.33
C ASP A 6 -14.00 -0.16 -13.51
N ASN A 7 -12.85 0.45 -13.31
CA ASN A 7 -12.13 1.14 -14.36
C ASN A 7 -11.38 0.15 -15.25
N ASP A 8 -11.78 0.02 -16.53
CA ASP A 8 -11.20 -0.91 -17.49
C ASP A 8 -9.68 -0.76 -17.65
N ILE A 9 -9.18 0.48 -17.69
CA ILE A 9 -7.74 0.75 -17.89
C ILE A 9 -6.94 0.32 -16.63
N GLU A 10 -7.46 0.62 -15.46
CA GLU A 10 -6.81 0.22 -14.19
C GLU A 10 -6.88 -1.30 -14.02
N ARG A 11 -8.01 -1.91 -14.32
CA ARG A 11 -8.22 -3.35 -14.29
C ARG A 11 -7.23 -4.09 -15.20
N ASP A 12 -7.09 -3.65 -16.44
CA ASP A 12 -6.15 -4.23 -17.41
C ASP A 12 -4.69 -4.04 -16.94
N GLY A 13 -4.37 -2.90 -16.35
CA GLY A 13 -3.07 -2.63 -15.75
C GLY A 13 -2.74 -3.59 -14.59
N ILE A 14 -3.69 -3.82 -13.68
CA ILE A 14 -3.56 -4.75 -12.56
C ILE A 14 -3.41 -6.19 -13.08
N VAL A 15 -4.24 -6.60 -14.04
CA VAL A 15 -4.15 -7.92 -14.66
C VAL A 15 -2.78 -8.12 -15.31
N SER A 16 -2.31 -7.17 -16.08
CA SER A 16 -0.98 -7.24 -16.72
C SER A 16 0.16 -7.35 -15.70
N LEU A 17 0.03 -6.65 -14.58
CA LEU A 17 1.01 -6.70 -13.49
C LEU A 17 1.04 -8.07 -12.82
N LEU A 18 -0.12 -8.64 -12.52
CA LEU A 18 -0.28 -9.85 -11.71
C LEU A 18 -0.26 -11.15 -12.52
N SER A 19 -0.60 -11.11 -13.81
CA SER A 19 -0.61 -12.29 -14.68
C SER A 19 0.78 -12.92 -14.83
N HIS A 20 0.82 -14.24 -14.74
CA HIS A 20 2.02 -15.05 -14.93
C HIS A 20 1.61 -16.44 -15.43
N ASP A 21 2.56 -17.24 -15.96
CA ASP A 21 2.28 -18.55 -16.57
C ASP A 21 1.54 -19.52 -15.64
N ASP A 22 1.68 -19.35 -14.33
CA ASP A 22 1.08 -20.17 -13.27
C ASP A 22 -0.05 -19.49 -12.51
N ILE A 23 -0.46 -18.24 -12.89
CA ILE A 23 -1.58 -17.51 -12.29
C ILE A 23 -2.65 -17.21 -13.33
N GLU A 24 -3.81 -17.82 -13.14
CA GLU A 24 -5.02 -17.44 -13.83
C GLU A 24 -5.68 -16.27 -13.09
N VAL A 25 -5.84 -15.13 -13.78
CA VAL A 25 -6.47 -13.92 -13.24
C VAL A 25 -7.84 -13.76 -13.84
N GLU A 26 -8.87 -13.88 -13.01
CA GLU A 26 -10.25 -13.55 -13.36
C GLU A 26 -10.52 -12.09 -12.99
N ALA A 27 -10.85 -11.26 -13.98
CA ALA A 27 -11.05 -9.83 -13.75
C ALA A 27 -12.50 -9.43 -14.03
N VAL A 28 -13.11 -8.70 -13.09
CA VAL A 28 -14.51 -8.29 -13.13
C VAL A 28 -14.67 -6.82 -12.76
N GLY A 29 -15.73 -6.18 -13.26
CA GLY A 29 -16.01 -4.75 -13.04
C GLY A 29 -16.99 -4.45 -11.91
N THR A 30 -17.65 -5.46 -11.35
CA THR A 30 -18.71 -5.29 -10.34
C THR A 30 -18.60 -6.27 -9.18
N GLY A 31 -19.14 -5.89 -8.03
CA GLY A 31 -19.20 -6.77 -6.86
C GLY A 31 -20.08 -7.99 -7.09
N SER A 32 -21.18 -7.85 -7.83
CA SER A 32 -22.08 -8.96 -8.17
C SER A 32 -21.40 -10.01 -9.05
N GLU A 33 -20.62 -9.58 -10.05
CA GLU A 33 -19.80 -10.50 -10.87
C GLU A 33 -18.74 -11.19 -10.01
N ALA A 34 -18.10 -10.47 -9.11
CA ALA A 34 -17.11 -11.04 -8.19
C ALA A 34 -17.69 -12.21 -7.39
N LEU A 35 -18.87 -12.02 -6.79
CA LEU A 35 -19.54 -13.07 -6.03
C LEU A 35 -19.94 -14.28 -6.91
N GLN A 36 -20.32 -14.07 -8.17
CA GLN A 36 -20.64 -15.15 -9.11
C GLN A 36 -19.41 -15.99 -9.46
N VAL A 37 -18.28 -15.38 -9.73
CA VAL A 37 -17.01 -16.09 -10.00
C VAL A 37 -16.65 -16.98 -8.83
N HIS A 38 -16.74 -16.50 -7.60
CA HIS A 38 -16.46 -17.27 -6.41
C HIS A 38 -17.37 -18.49 -6.21
N GLN A 39 -18.58 -18.49 -6.77
CA GLN A 39 -19.48 -19.65 -6.73
C GLN A 39 -19.06 -20.76 -7.71
N GLN A 40 -18.27 -20.41 -8.73
CA GLN A 40 -17.89 -21.34 -9.80
C GLN A 40 -16.52 -21.97 -9.59
N ALA A 41 -15.59 -21.23 -8.98
CA ALA A 41 -14.22 -21.69 -8.75
C ALA A 41 -13.64 -21.09 -7.45
N PRO A 42 -12.76 -21.85 -6.74
CA PRO A 42 -12.04 -21.31 -5.59
C PRO A 42 -11.10 -20.20 -6.02
N VAL A 43 -11.09 -19.08 -5.28
CA VAL A 43 -10.21 -17.95 -5.49
C VAL A 43 -9.20 -17.89 -4.35
N GLU A 44 -7.91 -17.98 -4.68
CA GLU A 44 -6.82 -18.02 -3.70
C GLU A 44 -6.47 -16.65 -3.14
N CYS A 45 -6.73 -15.58 -3.90
CA CYS A 45 -6.53 -14.19 -3.48
C CYS A 45 -7.44 -13.27 -4.31
N CYS A 46 -7.99 -12.23 -3.66
CA CYS A 46 -8.81 -11.20 -4.30
C CYS A 46 -8.14 -9.83 -4.15
N VAL A 47 -7.97 -9.11 -5.24
CA VAL A 47 -7.63 -7.67 -5.26
C VAL A 47 -8.92 -6.89 -5.47
N LEU A 48 -9.21 -5.94 -4.59
CA LEU A 48 -10.49 -5.26 -4.53
C LEU A 48 -10.34 -3.75 -4.50
N ASP A 49 -10.96 -3.03 -5.44
CA ASP A 49 -11.25 -1.62 -5.26
C ASP A 49 -12.51 -1.43 -4.39
N LEU A 50 -12.50 -0.39 -3.57
CA LEU A 50 -13.64 -0.04 -2.70
C LEU A 50 -14.75 0.71 -3.44
N LYS A 51 -14.45 1.30 -4.60
CA LYS A 51 -15.43 1.99 -5.43
C LYS A 51 -15.91 1.07 -6.55
N LEU A 52 -17.08 0.49 -6.40
CA LEU A 52 -17.72 -0.31 -7.41
C LEU A 52 -19.08 0.30 -7.80
N PRO A 53 -19.56 0.07 -9.03
CA PRO A 53 -20.77 0.74 -9.53
C PRO A 53 -22.07 0.18 -8.94
N ASP A 54 -22.08 -1.05 -8.47
CA ASP A 54 -23.26 -1.77 -8.01
C ASP A 54 -23.34 -1.91 -6.48
N MET A 55 -22.21 -1.91 -5.80
CA MET A 55 -22.13 -1.96 -4.33
C MET A 55 -20.83 -1.34 -3.84
N SER A 56 -20.70 -1.03 -2.57
CA SER A 56 -19.42 -0.63 -2.02
C SER A 56 -18.51 -1.85 -1.79
N GLY A 57 -17.17 -1.68 -1.90
CA GLY A 57 -16.23 -2.75 -1.57
C GLY A 57 -16.35 -3.23 -0.12
N PHE A 58 -16.84 -2.38 0.80
CA PHE A 58 -17.14 -2.80 2.17
C PHE A 58 -18.30 -3.82 2.23
N GLU A 59 -19.38 -3.56 1.47
CA GLU A 59 -20.51 -4.48 1.37
C GLU A 59 -20.07 -5.81 0.74
N LEU A 60 -19.24 -5.76 -0.29
CA LEU A 60 -18.67 -6.97 -0.89
C LEU A 60 -17.86 -7.78 0.13
N LEU A 61 -16.99 -7.12 0.91
CA LEU A 61 -16.20 -7.78 1.96
C LEU A 61 -17.08 -8.43 3.03
N GLU A 62 -18.16 -7.79 3.43
CA GLU A 62 -19.12 -8.37 4.39
C GLU A 62 -19.81 -9.61 3.82
N GLN A 63 -20.28 -9.55 2.57
CA GLN A 63 -20.89 -10.69 1.89
C GLN A 63 -19.90 -11.85 1.71
N MET A 64 -18.65 -11.58 1.37
CA MET A 64 -17.60 -12.59 1.29
C MET A 64 -17.38 -13.28 2.64
N ARG A 65 -17.38 -12.54 3.75
CA ARG A 65 -17.23 -13.11 5.09
C ARG A 65 -18.41 -13.98 5.54
N GLU A 66 -19.62 -13.63 5.12
CA GLU A 66 -20.82 -14.41 5.43
C GLU A 66 -20.89 -15.72 4.64
N ALA A 67 -20.28 -15.74 3.45
CA ALA A 67 -20.23 -16.93 2.59
C ALA A 67 -19.14 -17.90 3.08
N PRO A 68 -19.47 -19.13 3.52
CA PRO A 68 -18.49 -20.08 4.07
C PRO A 68 -17.32 -20.39 3.13
N ALA A 69 -17.58 -20.40 1.80
CA ALA A 69 -16.57 -20.68 0.79
C ALA A 69 -15.56 -19.53 0.56
N LEU A 70 -15.90 -18.30 0.98
CA LEU A 70 -15.14 -17.08 0.70
C LEU A 70 -14.48 -16.48 1.94
N ARG A 71 -14.94 -16.89 3.12
CA ARG A 71 -14.50 -16.33 4.41
C ARG A 71 -12.99 -16.29 4.59
N ASP A 72 -12.31 -17.30 4.09
CA ASP A 72 -10.87 -17.48 4.26
C ASP A 72 -10.06 -16.98 3.06
N THR A 73 -10.73 -16.46 2.01
CA THR A 73 -10.04 -15.88 0.85
C THR A 73 -9.29 -14.61 1.28
N PRO A 74 -7.98 -14.55 1.10
CA PRO A 74 -7.23 -13.32 1.38
C PRO A 74 -7.67 -12.20 0.44
N VAL A 75 -7.97 -11.02 1.02
CA VAL A 75 -8.33 -9.83 0.23
C VAL A 75 -7.27 -8.75 0.43
N VAL A 76 -6.72 -8.28 -0.68
CA VAL A 76 -5.87 -7.10 -0.75
C VAL A 76 -6.72 -5.94 -1.28
N VAL A 77 -6.99 -4.97 -0.43
CA VAL A 77 -7.71 -3.76 -0.86
C VAL A 77 -6.74 -2.85 -1.58
N PHE A 78 -7.07 -2.48 -2.82
CA PHE A 78 -6.26 -1.60 -3.67
C PHE A 78 -7.13 -0.44 -4.14
N THR A 79 -7.06 0.71 -3.44
CA THR A 79 -8.03 1.79 -3.64
C THR A 79 -7.40 3.17 -3.67
N GLY A 80 -7.96 4.05 -4.53
CA GLY A 80 -7.70 5.48 -4.54
C GLY A 80 -8.61 6.28 -3.59
N LYS A 81 -9.50 5.62 -2.83
CA LYS A 81 -10.37 6.27 -1.87
C LYS A 81 -9.56 6.71 -0.65
N GLN A 82 -9.69 7.98 -0.26
CA GLN A 82 -9.22 8.41 1.06
C GLN A 82 -10.10 7.78 2.14
N LEU A 83 -9.46 7.07 3.05
CA LEU A 83 -10.12 6.38 4.16
C LEU A 83 -10.11 7.27 5.40
N ASN A 84 -11.20 7.28 6.15
CA ASN A 84 -11.21 7.82 7.49
C ASN A 84 -10.76 6.75 8.50
N GLU A 85 -10.50 7.14 9.75
CA GLU A 85 -10.01 6.23 10.80
C GLU A 85 -10.92 5.02 11.04
N ASP A 86 -12.24 5.23 11.03
CA ASP A 86 -13.20 4.14 11.24
C ASP A 86 -13.24 3.15 10.07
N GLU A 87 -13.12 3.65 8.83
CA GLU A 87 -13.03 2.83 7.62
C GLU A 87 -11.73 2.02 7.62
N GLU A 88 -10.62 2.65 7.99
CA GLU A 88 -9.32 1.97 8.06
C GLU A 88 -9.33 0.85 9.11
N LEU A 89 -9.88 1.11 10.29
CA LEU A 89 -10.03 0.08 11.33
C LEU A 89 -10.92 -1.08 10.87
N LYS A 90 -12.01 -0.80 10.19
CA LYS A 90 -12.89 -1.84 9.62
C LYS A 90 -12.14 -2.69 8.58
N LEU A 91 -11.39 -2.06 7.66
CA LEU A 91 -10.64 -2.78 6.64
C LEU A 91 -9.55 -3.65 7.25
N ARG A 92 -8.79 -3.15 8.22
CA ARG A 92 -7.75 -3.91 8.92
C ARG A 92 -8.30 -5.15 9.64
N ALA A 93 -9.57 -5.15 10.00
CA ALA A 93 -10.22 -6.30 10.64
C ALA A 93 -10.63 -7.40 9.65
N VAL A 94 -10.76 -7.08 8.36
CA VAL A 94 -11.33 -7.98 7.34
C VAL A 94 -10.41 -8.21 6.13
N ALA A 95 -9.66 -7.20 5.69
CA ALA A 95 -8.69 -7.31 4.63
C ALA A 95 -7.34 -7.75 5.17
N LYS A 96 -6.59 -8.53 4.40
CA LYS A 96 -5.22 -8.95 4.76
C LYS A 96 -4.23 -7.80 4.59
N SER A 97 -4.45 -6.96 3.58
CA SER A 97 -3.65 -5.76 3.34
C SER A 97 -4.50 -4.66 2.71
N VAL A 98 -4.10 -3.41 2.92
CA VAL A 98 -4.69 -2.23 2.30
C VAL A 98 -3.57 -1.44 1.63
N VAL A 99 -3.66 -1.32 0.31
CA VAL A 99 -2.72 -0.56 -0.52
C VAL A 99 -3.45 0.64 -1.11
N LEU A 100 -3.00 1.84 -0.79
CA LEU A 100 -3.53 3.06 -1.41
C LEU A 100 -2.90 3.25 -2.80
N LYS A 101 -3.72 3.64 -3.79
CA LYS A 101 -3.27 3.93 -5.16
C LYS A 101 -2.42 5.21 -5.15
N ASP A 102 -1.11 5.08 -5.21
CA ASP A 102 -0.10 6.14 -5.33
C ASP A 102 0.96 5.77 -6.37
N VAL A 103 2.03 6.54 -6.46
CA VAL A 103 3.12 6.32 -7.46
C VAL A 103 3.82 4.97 -7.29
N GLN A 104 3.86 4.41 -6.08
CA GLN A 104 4.50 3.12 -5.78
C GLN A 104 3.48 1.98 -5.59
N SER A 105 2.21 2.25 -5.84
CA SER A 105 1.14 1.29 -5.58
C SER A 105 1.20 0.01 -6.43
N PRO A 106 1.62 0.03 -7.71
CA PRO A 106 1.74 -1.20 -8.50
C PRO A 106 2.73 -2.20 -7.90
N GLU A 107 3.87 -1.70 -7.46
CA GLU A 107 4.92 -2.52 -6.83
C GLU A 107 4.44 -3.10 -5.49
N ARG A 108 3.82 -2.27 -4.66
CA ARG A 108 3.27 -2.70 -3.37
C ARG A 108 2.16 -3.73 -3.54
N LEU A 109 1.27 -3.52 -4.52
CA LEU A 109 0.23 -4.48 -4.84
C LEU A 109 0.83 -5.84 -5.22
N PHE A 110 1.88 -5.82 -6.05
CA PHE A 110 2.56 -7.05 -6.48
C PHE A 110 3.22 -7.78 -5.31
N ASP A 111 3.90 -7.06 -4.41
CA ASP A 111 4.54 -7.63 -3.21
C ASP A 111 3.51 -8.26 -2.27
N GLU A 112 2.44 -7.54 -1.95
CA GLU A 112 1.36 -8.02 -1.09
C GLU A 112 0.66 -9.27 -1.65
N THR A 113 0.38 -9.29 -2.95
CA THR A 113 -0.27 -10.44 -3.58
C THR A 113 0.66 -11.65 -3.69
N ALA A 114 1.96 -11.45 -3.91
CA ALA A 114 2.96 -12.50 -3.97
C ALA A 114 3.04 -13.30 -2.66
N LEU A 115 2.88 -12.65 -1.50
CA LEU A 115 2.85 -13.30 -0.19
C LEU A 115 1.70 -14.34 -0.08
N PHE A 116 0.52 -14.02 -0.57
CA PHE A 116 -0.65 -14.90 -0.48
C PHE A 116 -0.63 -16.03 -1.50
N LEU A 117 0.07 -15.85 -2.61
CA LEU A 117 0.22 -16.86 -3.65
C LEU A 117 1.40 -17.81 -3.39
N HIS A 118 2.04 -17.72 -2.22
CA HIS A 118 3.16 -18.57 -1.80
C HIS A 118 4.31 -18.61 -2.81
N ARG A 119 4.54 -17.47 -3.49
CA ARG A 119 5.57 -17.38 -4.53
C ARG A 119 6.95 -17.21 -3.94
N VAL A 120 7.89 -17.99 -4.44
CA VAL A 120 9.31 -17.74 -4.19
C VAL A 120 9.78 -16.69 -5.19
N VAL A 121 10.30 -15.56 -4.69
CA VAL A 121 10.80 -14.44 -5.51
C VAL A 121 11.81 -14.91 -6.57
N ALA A 122 12.54 -15.99 -6.31
CA ALA A 122 13.52 -16.58 -7.23
C ALA A 122 12.86 -17.15 -8.51
N ASP A 123 11.59 -17.55 -8.46
CA ASP A 123 10.88 -18.16 -9.59
C ASP A 123 10.18 -17.13 -10.47
N LEU A 124 10.23 -15.84 -10.08
CA LEU A 124 9.64 -14.76 -10.86
C LEU A 124 10.49 -14.40 -12.09
N PRO A 125 9.85 -14.01 -13.22
CA PRO A 125 10.54 -13.44 -14.36
C PRO A 125 11.40 -12.23 -13.96
N GLU A 126 12.56 -12.09 -14.63
CA GLU A 126 13.54 -11.04 -14.35
C GLU A 126 12.96 -9.62 -14.21
N PRO A 127 12.00 -9.15 -15.06
CA PRO A 127 11.41 -7.83 -14.90
C PRO A 127 10.64 -7.65 -13.59
N LYS A 128 9.88 -8.68 -13.18
CA LYS A 128 9.06 -8.66 -11.95
C LYS A 128 9.94 -8.80 -10.69
N ARG A 129 10.99 -9.62 -10.76
CA ARG A 129 11.98 -9.74 -9.68
C ARG A 129 12.70 -8.40 -9.43
N ARG A 130 13.14 -7.71 -10.50
CA ARG A 130 13.77 -6.39 -10.39
C ARG A 130 12.83 -5.33 -9.81
N LEU A 131 11.52 -5.44 -10.05
CA LEU A 131 10.52 -4.56 -9.47
C LEU A 131 10.50 -4.71 -7.95
N LEU A 132 10.41 -5.94 -7.42
CA LEU A 132 10.46 -6.23 -5.98
C LEU A 132 11.81 -5.84 -5.35
N GLU A 133 12.93 -6.14 -6.03
CA GLU A 133 14.26 -5.75 -5.57
C GLU A 133 14.39 -4.23 -5.41
N ARG A 134 13.77 -3.43 -6.29
CA ARG A 134 13.74 -1.97 -6.17
C ARG A 134 12.94 -1.49 -4.97
N LEU A 135 11.80 -2.12 -4.66
CA LEU A 135 11.02 -1.80 -3.47
C LEU A 135 11.81 -2.06 -2.19
N HIS A 136 12.36 -3.27 -2.08
CA HIS A 136 13.17 -3.63 -0.91
C HIS A 136 14.43 -2.76 -0.81
N ALA A 137 15.08 -2.44 -1.94
CA ALA A 137 16.24 -1.55 -1.96
C ALA A 137 15.88 -0.10 -1.57
N SER A 138 14.69 0.40 -1.91
CA SER A 138 14.27 1.74 -1.49
C SER A 138 14.05 1.84 0.03
N ASN A 139 13.50 0.81 0.65
CA ASN A 139 13.38 0.73 2.10
C ASN A 139 14.75 0.62 2.79
N ASP A 140 15.68 -0.16 2.23
CA ASP A 140 17.05 -0.30 2.76
C ASP A 140 17.85 1.00 2.63
N VAL A 141 17.60 1.81 1.61
CA VAL A 141 18.27 3.12 1.44
C VAL A 141 17.91 4.09 2.56
N LEU A 142 16.68 4.03 3.07
CA LEU A 142 16.19 4.90 4.14
C LEU A 142 16.54 4.37 5.53
N ARG A 143 16.66 3.07 5.70
CA ARG A 143 16.91 2.41 6.99
C ARG A 143 18.16 2.96 7.68
N ASN A 144 18.02 3.31 8.95
CA ASN A 144 19.08 3.88 9.79
C ASN A 144 19.66 5.22 9.27
N ARG A 145 19.05 5.86 8.25
CA ARG A 145 19.43 7.21 7.84
C ARG A 145 18.84 8.24 8.80
N SER A 146 19.60 9.30 9.03
CA SER A 146 19.14 10.41 9.89
C SER A 146 18.53 11.51 9.03
N VAL A 147 17.34 11.96 9.40
CA VAL A 147 16.61 13.06 8.79
C VAL A 147 16.27 14.12 9.83
N LEU A 148 16.40 15.39 9.48
CA LEU A 148 15.94 16.50 10.29
C LEU A 148 14.68 17.09 9.65
N ILE A 149 13.59 17.17 10.40
CA ILE A 149 12.35 17.86 10.03
C ILE A 149 12.36 19.23 10.72
N VAL A 150 12.17 20.29 9.94
CA VAL A 150 12.11 21.67 10.43
C VAL A 150 10.78 22.26 10.01
N ASP A 151 9.89 22.46 10.97
CA ASP A 151 8.52 22.97 10.73
C ASP A 151 8.02 23.63 12.04
N ASP A 152 7.30 24.73 11.97
CA ASP A 152 6.74 25.40 13.15
C ASP A 152 5.40 24.80 13.59
N ASP A 153 4.75 23.98 12.74
CA ASP A 153 3.52 23.26 13.06
C ASP A 153 3.84 21.85 13.60
N ALA A 154 3.56 21.63 14.89
CA ALA A 154 3.76 20.35 15.55
C ALA A 154 2.97 19.20 14.91
N ARG A 155 1.87 19.48 14.20
CA ARG A 155 1.06 18.45 13.50
C ARG A 155 1.80 17.91 12.28
N ASN A 156 2.46 18.82 11.53
CA ASN A 156 3.29 18.45 10.38
C ASN A 156 4.49 17.62 10.84
N ILE A 157 5.18 18.08 11.90
CA ILE A 157 6.28 17.34 12.52
C ILE A 157 5.82 15.93 12.91
N PHE A 158 4.70 15.80 13.60
CA PHE A 158 4.19 14.51 14.06
C PHE A 158 3.88 13.58 12.87
N ALA A 159 3.18 14.08 11.84
CA ALA A 159 2.80 13.30 10.67
C ALA A 159 4.04 12.79 9.90
N LEU A 160 5.00 13.68 9.63
CA LEU A 160 6.23 13.32 8.92
C LEU A 160 7.12 12.39 9.76
N THR A 161 7.22 12.61 11.08
CA THR A 161 7.97 11.73 11.99
C THR A 161 7.40 10.31 11.95
N SER A 162 6.09 10.17 12.12
CA SER A 162 5.43 8.85 12.09
C SER A 162 5.65 8.12 10.76
N LEU A 163 5.60 8.84 9.63
CA LEU A 163 5.86 8.27 8.31
C LEU A 163 7.30 7.77 8.17
N LEU A 164 8.28 8.59 8.56
CA LEU A 164 9.70 8.27 8.36
C LEU A 164 10.22 7.23 9.37
N GLU A 165 9.69 7.21 10.58
CA GLU A 165 9.98 6.15 11.57
C GLU A 165 9.47 4.78 11.11
N ASN A 166 8.34 4.71 10.38
CA ASN A 166 7.87 3.47 9.76
C ASN A 166 8.84 2.90 8.71
N HIS A 167 9.71 3.74 8.15
CA HIS A 167 10.81 3.34 7.26
C HIS A 167 12.15 3.15 8.00
N GLU A 168 12.11 3.00 9.32
CA GLU A 168 13.28 2.80 10.19
C GLU A 168 14.34 3.93 10.06
N MET A 169 13.90 5.17 9.80
CA MET A 169 14.76 6.36 9.82
C MET A 169 14.93 6.89 11.24
N ASN A 170 16.08 7.50 11.49
CA ASN A 170 16.32 8.25 12.72
C ASN A 170 15.86 9.70 12.52
N VAL A 171 14.74 10.08 13.14
CA VAL A 171 14.12 11.40 12.95
C VAL A 171 14.56 12.36 14.03
N LEU A 172 15.07 13.51 13.62
CA LEU A 172 15.34 14.70 14.45
C LEU A 172 14.33 15.77 14.08
N THR A 173 13.93 16.59 15.04
CA THR A 173 12.93 17.64 14.81
C THR A 173 13.39 18.99 15.34
N ALA A 174 13.07 20.06 14.60
CA ALA A 174 13.28 21.44 15.00
C ALA A 174 12.03 22.27 14.66
N THR A 175 11.70 23.22 15.52
CA THR A 175 10.54 24.10 15.33
C THR A 175 10.90 25.48 14.75
N ASN A 176 12.18 25.72 14.49
CA ASN A 176 12.69 26.97 13.90
C ASN A 176 14.08 26.77 13.31
N GLY A 177 14.52 27.74 12.48
CA GLY A 177 15.80 27.67 11.79
C GLY A 177 17.01 27.67 12.71
N ARG A 178 16.96 28.37 13.86
CA ARG A 178 18.08 28.41 14.81
C ARG A 178 18.33 27.02 15.41
N GLN A 179 17.30 26.39 15.89
CA GLN A 179 17.37 25.02 16.42
C GLN A 179 17.83 24.04 15.34
N ALA A 180 17.39 24.22 14.09
CA ALA A 180 17.82 23.40 12.97
C ALA A 180 19.35 23.49 12.74
N ILE A 181 19.91 24.71 12.74
CA ILE A 181 21.36 24.91 12.58
C ILE A 181 22.15 24.23 13.70
N GLU A 182 21.73 24.38 14.97
CA GLU A 182 22.38 23.74 16.09
C GLU A 182 22.36 22.20 15.97
N LEU A 183 21.24 21.60 15.53
CA LEU A 183 21.13 20.17 15.33
C LEU A 183 21.97 19.67 14.16
N ILE A 184 22.06 20.44 13.05
CA ILE A 184 22.94 20.12 11.92
C ILE A 184 24.40 20.07 12.34
N GLU A 185 24.86 21.06 13.12
CA GLU A 185 26.24 21.13 13.62
C GLU A 185 26.58 19.98 14.59
N GLN A 186 25.59 19.54 15.39
CA GLN A 186 25.76 18.48 16.39
C GLN A 186 25.58 17.06 15.84
N THR A 187 25.06 16.90 14.61
CA THR A 187 24.72 15.59 14.03
C THR A 187 25.56 15.30 12.80
N PRO A 188 26.83 14.91 12.94
CA PRO A 188 27.63 14.44 11.82
C PRO A 188 27.03 13.14 11.30
N GLY A 189 26.58 13.13 10.05
CA GLY A 189 25.94 11.99 9.42
C GLY A 189 24.43 12.18 9.15
N LEU A 190 23.93 13.41 9.35
CA LEU A 190 22.62 13.79 8.88
C LEU A 190 22.54 13.60 7.34
N SER A 191 21.55 12.84 6.89
CA SER A 191 21.44 12.45 5.49
C SER A 191 20.59 13.42 4.68
N VAL A 192 19.54 13.99 5.32
CA VAL A 192 18.57 14.86 4.66
C VAL A 192 17.99 15.87 5.68
N VAL A 193 17.62 17.05 5.20
CA VAL A 193 16.83 18.04 5.94
C VAL A 193 15.56 18.32 5.15
N LEU A 194 14.42 18.13 5.79
CA LEU A 194 13.10 18.54 5.30
C LEU A 194 12.74 19.85 6.02
N MET A 195 12.62 20.94 5.29
CA MET A 195 12.42 22.26 5.87
C MET A 195 11.19 22.94 5.26
N ASP A 196 10.27 23.38 6.10
CA ASP A 196 9.26 24.34 5.69
C ASP A 196 9.92 25.71 5.43
N ILE A 197 9.57 26.34 4.31
CA ILE A 197 10.08 27.64 3.91
C ILE A 197 9.20 28.81 4.39
N MET A 198 8.04 28.52 4.99
CA MET A 198 7.06 29.53 5.43
C MET A 198 7.01 29.70 6.95
N MET A 199 8.06 29.34 7.64
CA MET A 199 8.15 29.53 9.09
C MET A 199 8.31 31.01 9.46
N PRO A 200 7.67 31.46 10.57
CA PRO A 200 7.92 32.80 11.12
C PRO A 200 9.38 32.95 11.62
N GLU A 201 9.93 34.16 11.55
CA GLU A 201 11.29 34.50 12.05
C GLU A 201 11.41 34.32 13.56
#